data_3496de8c69d8c8717a04d6493d8829d2
#
_entry.id   3496de8c69d8c8717a04d6493d8829d2
#
_cell.length_a   1.000
_cell.length_b   1.000
_cell.length_c   1.000
_cell.angle_alpha   90.00
_cell.angle_beta   90.00
_cell.angle_gamma   90.00
#
_symmetry.space_group_name_H-M   'P 1'
#
loop_
_entity.id
_entity.type
_entity.pdbx_description
1 polymer ?
#
loop_
_entity_poly.entity_id
_entity_poly.type
_entity_poly.pdbx_seq_one_letter_code
_entity_poly.pdbx_strand_id
1 'polypeptide(L)'
;EADRAHPQKKSRPLAAGIVSTQVAWLAAVLLPTLALAAAYSLHQGLFWVLLLYFVLQVAYSFSLKHIVLLDILVVAAGFVLRVLAGGVVIEVQLSPWLYTSAGLLALFLVIGKRRQEFSTLGEAAASVRRVYAHYNLALLDDMLRIVTTSTLITYILYTVEARTMVRNGENLGLLTVPIVIYGLLRYLYLIHVRKEGSAPDEILLTDRPLQATITVTALAYFVIIYLL
;
A
#
# COMPACT_ATOMS: atom_id res chain seq x y z
N GLU A 1 -16.44 20.48 3.32
CA GLU A 1 -17.78 20.49 2.73
C GLU A 1 -18.04 19.25 1.88
N ALA A 2 -17.12 18.85 0.98
CA ALA A 2 -17.28 17.65 0.15
C ALA A 2 -17.49 16.35 0.96
N ASP A 3 -16.81 16.18 2.07
CA ASP A 3 -16.97 15.00 2.95
C ASP A 3 -18.34 15.00 3.68
N ARG A 4 -18.93 16.15 3.94
CA ARG A 4 -20.27 16.24 4.55
C ARG A 4 -21.38 15.78 3.60
N ALA A 5 -21.19 15.98 2.31
CA ALA A 5 -22.13 15.54 1.28
C ALA A 5 -21.99 14.05 0.93
N HIS A 6 -20.90 13.39 1.36
CA HIS A 6 -20.61 12.01 0.99
C HIS A 6 -21.29 11.02 1.97
N PRO A 7 -22.04 9.99 1.50
CA PRO A 7 -22.78 9.07 2.36
C PRO A 7 -21.97 8.40 3.46
N GLN A 8 -20.75 7.94 3.14
CA GLN A 8 -19.87 7.23 4.08
C GLN A 8 -18.87 8.16 4.82
N LYS A 9 -18.51 9.32 4.26
CA LYS A 9 -17.49 10.20 4.83
C LYS A 9 -18.05 11.25 5.78
N LYS A 10 -19.37 11.44 5.82
CA LYS A 10 -20.04 12.38 6.74
C LYS A 10 -19.79 12.08 8.22
N SER A 11 -19.48 10.83 8.56
CA SER A 11 -19.15 10.38 9.92
C SER A 11 -17.72 10.69 10.36
N ARG A 12 -16.85 11.18 9.45
CA ARG A 12 -15.48 11.56 9.82
C ARG A 12 -15.48 12.69 10.84
N PRO A 13 -14.59 12.68 11.85
CA PRO A 13 -14.61 13.62 12.98
C PRO A 13 -14.66 15.09 12.57
N LEU A 14 -13.92 15.49 11.51
CA LEU A 14 -13.92 16.84 10.99
C LEU A 14 -15.21 17.18 10.23
N ALA A 15 -15.74 16.24 9.41
CA ALA A 15 -16.98 16.42 8.68
C ALA A 15 -18.19 16.44 9.61
N ALA A 16 -18.18 15.60 10.66
CA ALA A 16 -19.20 15.53 11.70
C ALA A 16 -19.15 16.72 12.70
N GLY A 17 -18.12 17.57 12.61
CA GLY A 17 -17.96 18.71 13.53
C GLY A 17 -17.46 18.36 14.92
N ILE A 18 -17.05 17.12 15.17
CA ILE A 18 -16.48 16.66 16.46
C ILE A 18 -15.13 17.34 16.73
N VAL A 19 -14.35 17.57 15.67
CA VAL A 19 -13.06 18.27 15.74
C VAL A 19 -13.18 19.62 15.04
N SER A 20 -12.78 20.71 15.71
CA SER A 20 -12.78 22.03 15.12
C SER A 20 -11.69 22.16 14.02
N THR A 21 -11.94 22.97 13.02
CA THR A 21 -10.98 23.23 11.94
C THR A 21 -9.64 23.78 12.44
N GLN A 22 -9.66 24.57 13.51
CA GLN A 22 -8.45 25.13 14.14
C GLN A 22 -7.57 24.01 14.74
N VAL A 23 -8.19 23.10 15.51
CA VAL A 23 -7.49 21.94 16.08
C VAL A 23 -6.94 21.03 14.97
N ALA A 24 -7.70 20.83 13.90
CA ALA A 24 -7.24 20.05 12.76
C ALA A 24 -6.00 20.68 12.06
N TRP A 25 -5.98 22.00 11.87
CA TRP A 25 -4.83 22.72 11.31
C TRP A 25 -3.62 22.68 12.26
N LEU A 26 -3.84 22.90 13.54
CA LEU A 26 -2.76 22.78 14.54
C LEU A 26 -2.14 21.38 14.51
N ALA A 27 -2.95 20.33 14.50
CA ALA A 27 -2.48 18.96 14.42
C ALA A 27 -1.75 18.68 13.09
N ALA A 28 -2.26 19.20 11.96
CA ALA A 28 -1.65 19.02 10.64
C ALA A 28 -0.26 19.66 10.51
N VAL A 29 0.05 20.68 11.30
CA VAL A 29 1.39 21.30 11.34
C VAL A 29 2.25 20.67 12.44
N LEU A 30 1.70 20.54 13.66
CA LEU A 30 2.47 20.12 14.83
C LEU A 30 2.96 18.67 14.71
N LEU A 31 2.08 17.73 14.30
CA LEU A 31 2.45 16.32 14.25
C LEU A 31 3.58 16.03 13.24
N PRO A 32 3.54 16.52 11.97
CA PRO A 32 4.67 16.34 11.07
C PRO A 32 5.94 17.02 11.55
N THR A 33 5.86 18.20 12.15
CA THR A 33 7.03 18.90 12.69
C THR A 33 7.69 18.11 13.81
N LEU A 34 6.92 17.58 14.76
CA LEU A 34 7.43 16.73 15.82
C LEU A 34 8.00 15.42 15.27
N ALA A 35 7.33 14.80 14.30
CA ALA A 35 7.82 13.59 13.67
C ALA A 35 9.15 13.81 12.93
N LEU A 36 9.30 14.92 12.20
CA LEU A 36 10.54 15.27 11.53
C LEU A 36 11.66 15.61 12.53
N ALA A 37 11.36 16.32 13.60
CA ALA A 37 12.33 16.62 14.67
C ALA A 37 12.81 15.32 15.35
N ALA A 38 11.89 14.41 15.68
CA ALA A 38 12.23 13.10 16.21
C ALA A 38 13.06 12.27 15.24
N ALA A 39 12.70 12.28 13.96
CA ALA A 39 13.46 11.57 12.93
C ALA A 39 14.89 12.11 12.79
N TYR A 40 15.07 13.42 12.85
CA TYR A 40 16.40 14.05 12.80
C TYR A 40 17.27 13.65 13.99
N SER A 41 16.67 13.57 15.18
CA SER A 41 17.39 13.15 16.40
C SER A 41 17.75 11.66 16.42
N LEU A 42 16.96 10.81 15.73
CA LEU A 42 17.20 9.37 15.66
C LEU A 42 18.23 9.02 14.59
N HIS A 43 18.03 9.49 13.35
CA HIS A 43 18.89 9.20 12.22
C HIS A 43 18.69 10.22 11.10
N GLN A 44 19.78 10.86 10.65
CA GLN A 44 19.70 11.91 9.60
C GLN A 44 19.08 11.39 8.28
N GLY A 45 19.40 10.17 7.88
CA GLY A 45 18.81 9.55 6.68
C GLY A 45 17.30 9.38 6.81
N LEU A 46 16.79 8.99 7.99
CA LEU A 46 15.36 8.89 8.26
C LEU A 46 14.67 10.26 8.09
N PHE A 47 15.28 11.34 8.57
CA PHE A 47 14.75 12.69 8.39
C PHE A 47 14.50 13.01 6.91
N TRP A 48 15.48 12.75 6.03
CA TRP A 48 15.34 13.03 4.60
C TRP A 48 14.28 12.18 3.92
N VAL A 49 14.18 10.90 4.28
CA VAL A 49 13.13 10.00 3.73
C VAL A 49 11.75 10.47 4.19
N LEU A 50 11.58 10.83 5.47
CA LEU A 50 10.29 11.31 5.99
C LEU A 50 9.93 12.70 5.43
N LEU A 51 10.92 13.57 5.24
CA LEU A 51 10.70 14.87 4.61
C LEU A 51 10.19 14.69 3.16
N LEU A 52 10.85 13.82 2.39
CA LEU A 52 10.40 13.47 1.02
C LEU A 52 8.98 12.89 1.03
N TYR A 53 8.70 11.96 1.96
CA TYR A 53 7.37 11.40 2.15
C TYR A 53 6.33 12.49 2.45
N PHE A 54 6.64 13.42 3.36
CA PHE A 54 5.74 14.51 3.72
C PHE A 54 5.46 15.44 2.53
N VAL A 55 6.52 15.86 1.81
CA VAL A 55 6.40 16.69 0.60
C VAL A 55 5.52 15.99 -0.45
N LEU A 56 5.76 14.70 -0.67
CA LEU A 56 4.98 13.88 -1.60
C LEU A 56 3.49 13.82 -1.20
N GLN A 57 3.18 13.65 0.10
CA GLN A 57 1.81 13.62 0.61
C GLN A 57 1.11 14.98 0.48
N VAL A 58 1.83 16.08 0.71
CA VAL A 58 1.30 17.42 0.48
C VAL A 58 1.00 17.63 -1.01
N ALA A 59 1.95 17.35 -1.90
CA ALA A 59 1.77 17.43 -3.35
C ALA A 59 0.60 16.55 -3.83
N TYR A 60 0.47 15.33 -3.28
CA TYR A 60 -0.65 14.44 -3.57
C TYR A 60 -1.99 15.07 -3.16
N SER A 61 -2.05 15.62 -1.96
CA SER A 61 -3.30 16.19 -1.42
C SER A 61 -3.81 17.37 -2.23
N PHE A 62 -2.92 18.20 -2.76
CA PHE A 62 -3.29 19.39 -3.51
C PHE A 62 -3.42 19.16 -5.01
N SER A 63 -2.53 18.38 -5.62
CA SER A 63 -2.40 18.33 -7.08
C SER A 63 -2.41 16.90 -7.66
N LEU A 64 -1.49 16.03 -7.22
CA LEU A 64 -1.19 14.77 -7.92
C LEU A 64 -2.36 13.77 -7.93
N LYS A 65 -3.23 13.81 -6.93
CA LYS A 65 -4.44 12.96 -6.87
C LYS A 65 -5.46 13.25 -8.00
N HIS A 66 -5.28 14.34 -8.74
CA HIS A 66 -6.16 14.73 -9.86
C HIS A 66 -5.57 14.37 -11.23
N ILE A 67 -4.33 13.86 -11.26
CA ILE A 67 -3.63 13.48 -12.48
C ILE A 67 -3.73 11.98 -12.64
N VAL A 68 -4.20 11.54 -13.81
CA VAL A 68 -4.36 10.11 -14.16
C VAL A 68 -3.04 9.36 -14.01
N LEU A 69 -3.08 8.17 -13.44
CA LEU A 69 -1.96 7.30 -13.08
C LEU A 69 -1.10 7.84 -11.93
N LEU A 70 -0.86 9.15 -11.82
CA LEU A 70 -0.11 9.69 -10.67
C LEU A 70 -0.88 9.52 -9.35
N ASP A 71 -2.21 9.53 -9.37
CA ASP A 71 -3.06 9.24 -8.22
C ASP A 71 -2.85 7.83 -7.64
N ILE A 72 -2.34 6.90 -8.44
CA ILE A 72 -2.02 5.52 -8.06
C ILE A 72 -0.53 5.40 -7.71
N LEU A 73 0.35 5.91 -8.60
CA LEU A 73 1.80 5.79 -8.47
C LEU A 73 2.34 6.48 -7.21
N VAL A 74 1.82 7.65 -6.86
CA VAL A 74 2.26 8.41 -5.68
C VAL A 74 1.90 7.68 -4.38
N VAL A 75 0.75 7.01 -4.33
CA VAL A 75 0.39 6.20 -3.16
C VAL A 75 1.36 5.03 -3.01
N ALA A 76 1.67 4.32 -4.10
CA ALA A 76 2.65 3.22 -4.08
C ALA A 76 4.06 3.72 -3.70
N ALA A 77 4.50 4.88 -4.23
CA ALA A 77 5.76 5.50 -3.83
C ALA A 77 5.82 5.79 -2.32
N GLY A 78 4.70 6.21 -1.72
CA GLY A 78 4.59 6.38 -0.27
C GLY A 78 4.84 5.08 0.51
N PHE A 79 4.40 3.93 0.00
CA PHE A 79 4.72 2.63 0.61
C PHE A 79 6.19 2.27 0.46
N VAL A 80 6.80 2.51 -0.70
CA VAL A 80 8.24 2.29 -0.91
C VAL A 80 9.07 3.15 0.05
N LEU A 81 8.71 4.43 0.21
CA LEU A 81 9.41 5.33 1.15
C LEU A 81 9.32 4.83 2.60
N ARG A 82 8.20 4.21 3.02
CA ARG A 82 8.08 3.60 4.35
C ARG A 82 9.02 2.40 4.52
N VAL A 83 9.15 1.55 3.50
CA VAL A 83 10.09 0.42 3.52
C VAL A 83 11.52 0.93 3.58
N LEU A 84 11.87 1.94 2.78
CA LEU A 84 13.19 2.58 2.81
C LEU A 84 13.49 3.22 4.16
N ALA A 85 12.51 3.91 4.78
CA ALA A 85 12.66 4.48 6.11
C ALA A 85 13.01 3.42 7.16
N GLY A 86 12.34 2.25 7.11
CA GLY A 86 12.67 1.12 7.97
C GLY A 86 14.10 0.63 7.79
N GLY A 87 14.53 0.40 6.53
CA GLY A 87 15.89 -0.04 6.23
C GLY A 87 16.97 0.94 6.70
N VAL A 88 16.72 2.26 6.53
CA VAL A 88 17.64 3.31 6.98
C VAL A 88 17.80 3.30 8.51
N VAL A 89 16.70 3.13 9.27
CA VAL A 89 16.75 3.14 10.75
C VAL A 89 17.54 1.96 11.31
N ILE A 90 17.38 0.78 10.71
CA ILE A 90 18.08 -0.43 11.18
C ILE A 90 19.43 -0.64 10.48
N GLU A 91 19.86 0.32 9.65
CA GLU A 91 21.12 0.30 8.91
C GLU A 91 21.33 -0.95 8.04
N VAL A 92 20.22 -1.50 7.49
CA VAL A 92 20.26 -2.67 6.62
C VAL A 92 20.15 -2.25 5.16
N GLN A 93 21.04 -2.79 4.33
CA GLN A 93 20.92 -2.64 2.87
C GLN A 93 19.75 -3.51 2.37
N LEU A 94 18.71 -2.83 1.88
CA LEU A 94 17.56 -3.51 1.31
C LEU A 94 17.87 -3.97 -0.11
N SER A 95 17.48 -5.21 -0.43
CA SER A 95 17.55 -5.70 -1.81
C SER A 95 16.68 -4.84 -2.75
N PRO A 96 17.17 -4.53 -3.97
CA PRO A 96 16.37 -3.88 -5.00
C PRO A 96 15.03 -4.59 -5.26
N TRP A 97 15.00 -5.90 -5.20
CA TRP A 97 13.79 -6.68 -5.39
C TRP A 97 12.79 -6.53 -4.25
N LEU A 98 13.26 -6.29 -3.00
CA LEU A 98 12.38 -6.09 -1.86
C LEU A 98 11.55 -4.81 -2.02
N TYR A 99 12.17 -3.67 -2.27
CA TYR A 99 11.41 -2.43 -2.41
C TYR A 99 10.63 -2.36 -3.72
N THR A 100 11.10 -3.03 -4.79
CA THR A 100 10.33 -3.17 -6.03
C THR A 100 9.08 -4.03 -5.81
N SER A 101 9.21 -5.19 -5.15
CA SER A 101 8.06 -6.03 -4.78
C SER A 101 7.08 -5.30 -3.88
N ALA A 102 7.58 -4.56 -2.89
CA ALA A 102 6.73 -3.77 -1.99
C ALA A 102 5.96 -2.67 -2.75
N GLY A 103 6.63 -2.00 -3.68
CA GLY A 103 6.01 -0.99 -4.55
C GLY A 103 4.94 -1.57 -5.47
N LEU A 104 5.23 -2.71 -6.10
CA LEU A 104 4.27 -3.42 -6.96
C LEU A 104 3.09 -3.99 -6.17
N LEU A 105 3.33 -4.54 -4.98
CA LEU A 105 2.25 -4.97 -4.09
C LEU A 105 1.36 -3.80 -3.66
N ALA A 106 1.96 -2.65 -3.36
CA ALA A 106 1.21 -1.44 -3.06
C ALA A 106 0.37 -0.97 -4.27
N LEU A 107 0.94 -0.99 -5.48
CA LEU A 107 0.21 -0.71 -6.72
C LEU A 107 -0.96 -1.68 -6.91
N PHE A 108 -0.74 -2.98 -6.71
CA PHE A 108 -1.77 -4.00 -6.78
C PHE A 108 -2.96 -3.68 -5.87
N LEU A 109 -2.70 -3.35 -4.61
CA LEU A 109 -3.75 -3.01 -3.65
C LEU A 109 -4.46 -1.69 -4.00
N VAL A 110 -3.71 -0.68 -4.46
CA VAL A 110 -4.28 0.62 -4.83
C VAL A 110 -5.15 0.50 -6.08
N ILE A 111 -4.70 -0.23 -7.10
CA ILE A 111 -5.48 -0.45 -8.33
C ILE A 111 -6.72 -1.28 -7.99
N GLY A 112 -6.59 -2.33 -7.17
CA GLY A 112 -7.73 -3.12 -6.68
C GLY A 112 -8.78 -2.26 -5.99
N LYS A 113 -8.35 -1.31 -5.14
CA LYS A 113 -9.24 -0.33 -4.50
C LYS A 113 -9.93 0.57 -5.53
N ARG A 114 -9.19 1.09 -6.51
CA ARG A 114 -9.77 1.93 -7.58
C ARG A 114 -10.80 1.18 -8.39
N ARG A 115 -10.48 -0.07 -8.76
CA ARG A 115 -11.40 -0.94 -9.49
C ARG A 115 -12.69 -1.17 -8.71
N GLN A 116 -12.59 -1.48 -7.42
CA GLN A 116 -13.73 -1.75 -6.57
C GLN A 116 -14.59 -0.49 -6.38
N GLU A 117 -13.98 0.66 -6.08
CA GLU A 117 -14.68 1.94 -5.98
C GLU A 117 -15.41 2.26 -7.30
N PHE A 118 -14.75 2.06 -8.45
CA PHE A 118 -15.33 2.31 -9.77
C PHE A 118 -16.50 1.34 -10.06
N SER A 119 -16.35 0.05 -9.75
CA SER A 119 -17.39 -0.96 -9.92
C SER A 119 -18.63 -0.70 -9.06
N THR A 120 -18.43 -0.16 -7.85
CA THR A 120 -19.53 0.11 -6.90
C THR A 120 -20.27 1.41 -7.22
N LEU A 121 -19.55 2.44 -7.66
CA LEU A 121 -20.10 3.78 -7.91
C LEU A 121 -20.67 3.93 -9.32
N GLY A 122 -20.23 3.12 -10.30
CA GLY A 122 -20.65 3.23 -11.69
C GLY A 122 -20.45 4.65 -12.26
N GLU A 123 -21.48 5.20 -12.86
CA GLU A 123 -21.45 6.56 -13.44
C GLU A 123 -21.21 7.67 -12.40
N ALA A 124 -21.56 7.42 -11.13
CA ALA A 124 -21.29 8.37 -10.05
C ALA A 124 -19.83 8.43 -9.61
N ALA A 125 -18.95 7.54 -10.10
CA ALA A 125 -17.54 7.53 -9.73
C ALA A 125 -16.82 8.85 -10.00
N ALA A 126 -17.10 9.48 -11.15
CA ALA A 126 -16.52 10.76 -11.55
C ALA A 126 -16.91 11.92 -10.61
N SER A 127 -18.09 11.88 -9.98
CA SER A 127 -18.52 12.89 -9.00
C SER A 127 -17.76 12.79 -7.68
N VAL A 128 -17.30 11.58 -7.33
CA VAL A 128 -16.50 11.33 -6.12
C VAL A 128 -15.02 11.69 -6.32
N ARG A 129 -14.48 11.38 -7.51
CA ARG A 129 -13.12 11.75 -7.91
C ARG A 129 -13.07 12.11 -9.39
N ARG A 130 -12.61 13.29 -9.71
CA ARG A 130 -12.48 13.76 -11.11
C ARG A 130 -11.64 12.85 -11.98
N VAL A 131 -10.61 12.20 -11.43
CA VAL A 131 -9.73 11.28 -12.17
C VAL A 131 -10.48 10.05 -12.70
N TYR A 132 -11.58 9.64 -12.07
CA TYR A 132 -12.38 8.51 -12.53
C TYR A 132 -13.08 8.74 -13.87
N ALA A 133 -13.23 9.98 -14.33
CA ALA A 133 -13.72 10.26 -15.67
C ALA A 133 -12.79 9.72 -16.78
N HIS A 134 -11.54 9.43 -16.45
CA HIS A 134 -10.50 8.94 -17.37
C HIS A 134 -10.17 7.47 -17.19
N TYR A 135 -10.85 6.76 -16.27
CA TYR A 135 -10.67 5.32 -16.05
C TYR A 135 -11.87 4.54 -16.55
N ASN A 136 -11.65 3.29 -16.88
CA ASN A 136 -12.70 2.30 -17.08
C ASN A 136 -12.28 0.95 -16.48
N LEU A 137 -13.24 0.03 -16.32
CA LEU A 137 -12.97 -1.28 -15.71
C LEU A 137 -11.96 -2.09 -16.51
N ALA A 138 -12.00 -2.03 -17.85
CA ALA A 138 -11.07 -2.77 -18.69
C ALA A 138 -9.62 -2.34 -18.46
N LEU A 139 -9.35 -1.02 -18.43
CA LEU A 139 -8.03 -0.50 -18.13
C LEU A 139 -7.55 -0.90 -16.73
N LEU A 140 -8.42 -0.78 -15.71
CA LEU A 140 -8.06 -1.16 -14.34
C LEU A 140 -7.80 -2.67 -14.21
N ASP A 141 -8.53 -3.52 -14.95
CA ASP A 141 -8.31 -4.96 -15.00
C ASP A 141 -6.99 -5.30 -15.70
N ASP A 142 -6.64 -4.63 -16.79
CA ASP A 142 -5.36 -4.81 -17.48
C ASP A 142 -4.18 -4.36 -16.60
N MET A 143 -4.31 -3.23 -15.93
CA MET A 143 -3.31 -2.77 -14.96
C MET A 143 -3.12 -3.78 -13.82
N LEU A 144 -4.21 -4.36 -13.28
CA LEU A 144 -4.15 -5.40 -12.26
C LEU A 144 -3.41 -6.64 -12.76
N ARG A 145 -3.67 -7.10 -13.99
CA ARG A 145 -2.97 -8.26 -14.57
C ARG A 145 -1.47 -8.02 -14.67
N ILE A 146 -1.07 -6.86 -15.21
CA ILE A 146 0.34 -6.48 -15.36
C ILE A 146 1.02 -6.45 -13.97
N VAL A 147 0.41 -5.74 -13.02
CA VAL A 147 1.02 -5.54 -11.70
C VAL A 147 1.05 -6.83 -10.89
N THR A 148 0.01 -7.68 -10.97
CA THR A 148 -0.01 -8.98 -10.28
C THR A 148 1.13 -9.87 -10.77
N THR A 149 1.30 -9.99 -12.09
CA THR A 149 2.38 -10.79 -12.69
C THR A 149 3.75 -10.24 -12.30
N SER A 150 3.94 -8.92 -12.40
CA SER A 150 5.19 -8.26 -12.02
C SER A 150 5.50 -8.42 -10.52
N THR A 151 4.50 -8.31 -9.64
CA THR A 151 4.66 -8.53 -8.21
C THR A 151 5.15 -9.95 -7.92
N LEU A 152 4.55 -10.95 -8.56
CA LEU A 152 4.95 -12.34 -8.38
C LEU A 152 6.39 -12.58 -8.86
N ILE A 153 6.75 -12.09 -10.05
CA ILE A 153 8.10 -12.25 -10.61
C ILE A 153 9.13 -11.58 -9.69
N THR A 154 8.91 -10.34 -9.27
CA THR A 154 9.85 -9.62 -8.40
C THR A 154 9.94 -10.24 -7.01
N TYR A 155 8.85 -10.82 -6.51
CA TYR A 155 8.86 -11.57 -5.26
C TYR A 155 9.72 -12.83 -5.37
N ILE A 156 9.59 -13.61 -6.46
CA ILE A 156 10.44 -14.78 -6.71
C ILE A 156 11.92 -14.36 -6.80
N LEU A 157 12.23 -13.29 -7.55
CA LEU A 157 13.59 -12.77 -7.64
C LEU A 157 14.14 -12.34 -6.27
N TYR A 158 13.31 -11.71 -5.45
CA TYR A 158 13.66 -11.37 -4.07
C TYR A 158 14.00 -12.64 -3.26
N THR A 159 13.17 -13.68 -3.33
CA THR A 159 13.44 -14.92 -2.58
C THR A 159 14.72 -15.61 -3.06
N VAL A 160 15.01 -15.58 -4.36
CA VAL A 160 16.22 -16.16 -4.95
C VAL A 160 17.49 -15.40 -4.52
N GLU A 161 17.42 -14.05 -4.49
CA GLU A 161 18.57 -13.22 -4.13
C GLU A 161 18.85 -13.21 -2.62
N ALA A 162 17.83 -13.40 -1.79
CA ALA A 162 17.92 -13.23 -0.35
C ALA A 162 18.79 -14.34 0.30
N ARG A 163 20.07 -14.03 0.48
CA ARG A 163 21.05 -14.95 1.13
C ARG A 163 20.63 -15.40 2.53
N THR A 164 19.86 -14.58 3.24
CA THR A 164 19.29 -14.90 4.56
C THR A 164 18.33 -16.08 4.55
N MET A 165 17.84 -16.48 3.38
CA MET A 165 16.92 -17.59 3.19
C MET A 165 17.60 -18.87 2.69
N VAL A 166 18.93 -18.83 2.50
CA VAL A 166 19.71 -20.01 2.05
C VAL A 166 20.20 -20.79 3.27
N ARG A 167 19.88 -22.08 3.34
CA ARG A 167 20.33 -23.01 4.38
C ARG A 167 20.82 -24.30 3.72
N ASN A 168 21.99 -24.76 4.12
CA ASN A 168 22.61 -25.96 3.57
C ASN A 168 22.69 -25.99 2.01
N GLY A 169 22.82 -24.84 1.39
CA GLY A 169 22.83 -24.70 -0.07
C GLY A 169 21.46 -24.65 -0.74
N GLU A 170 20.37 -24.82 0.01
CA GLU A 170 19.00 -24.75 -0.50
C GLU A 170 18.34 -23.40 -0.16
N ASN A 171 17.58 -22.87 -1.09
CA ASN A 171 16.83 -21.62 -0.89
C ASN A 171 15.42 -21.92 -0.36
N LEU A 172 15.27 -21.87 0.95
CA LEU A 172 14.00 -22.11 1.64
C LEU A 172 12.96 -20.99 1.39
N GLY A 173 13.40 -19.81 0.97
CA GLY A 173 12.49 -18.72 0.62
C GLY A 173 11.52 -19.09 -0.50
N LEU A 174 11.91 -19.98 -1.42
CA LEU A 174 11.05 -20.46 -2.50
C LEU A 174 9.81 -21.23 -1.99
N LEU A 175 9.85 -21.81 -0.80
CA LEU A 175 8.69 -22.47 -0.20
C LEU A 175 7.54 -21.51 0.12
N THR A 176 7.84 -20.22 0.23
CA THR A 176 6.81 -19.19 0.47
C THR A 176 6.08 -18.76 -0.81
N VAL A 177 6.65 -19.03 -1.99
CA VAL A 177 6.10 -18.60 -3.28
C VAL A 177 4.67 -19.13 -3.52
N PRO A 178 4.36 -20.42 -3.34
CA PRO A 178 2.99 -20.92 -3.52
C PRO A 178 1.97 -20.24 -2.58
N ILE A 179 2.40 -19.90 -1.36
CA ILE A 179 1.55 -19.24 -0.37
C ILE A 179 1.22 -17.81 -0.84
N VAL A 180 2.22 -17.08 -1.33
CA VAL A 180 2.03 -15.72 -1.87
C VAL A 180 1.19 -15.74 -3.13
N ILE A 181 1.39 -16.71 -4.03
CA ILE A 181 0.52 -16.91 -5.21
C ILE A 181 -0.94 -17.07 -4.77
N TYR A 182 -1.20 -17.94 -3.79
CA TYR A 182 -2.55 -18.12 -3.28
C TYR A 182 -3.14 -16.81 -2.74
N GLY A 183 -2.36 -16.02 -1.99
CA GLY A 183 -2.80 -14.73 -1.45
C GLY A 183 -3.19 -13.74 -2.55
N LEU A 184 -2.37 -13.59 -3.58
CA LEU A 184 -2.67 -12.72 -4.71
C LEU A 184 -3.92 -13.18 -5.48
N LEU A 185 -4.04 -14.47 -5.77
CA LEU A 185 -5.20 -15.04 -6.45
C LEU A 185 -6.46 -14.95 -5.59
N ARG A 186 -6.35 -15.16 -4.28
CA ARG A 186 -7.47 -14.99 -3.33
C ARG A 186 -7.98 -13.56 -3.32
N TYR A 187 -7.10 -12.58 -3.28
CA TYR A 187 -7.49 -11.17 -3.36
C TYR A 187 -8.19 -10.85 -4.68
N LEU A 188 -7.66 -11.32 -5.82
CA LEU A 188 -8.31 -11.16 -7.14
C LEU A 188 -9.71 -11.80 -7.16
N TYR A 189 -9.87 -12.99 -6.59
CA TYR A 189 -11.15 -13.65 -6.47
C TYR A 189 -12.17 -12.79 -5.67
N LEU A 190 -11.74 -12.22 -4.56
CA LEU A 190 -12.59 -11.40 -3.71
C LEU A 190 -13.10 -10.15 -4.44
N ILE A 191 -12.24 -9.45 -5.15
CA ILE A 191 -12.62 -8.23 -5.86
C ILE A 191 -13.37 -8.47 -7.16
N HIS A 192 -13.14 -9.60 -7.86
CA HIS A 192 -13.80 -9.87 -9.14
C HIS A 192 -15.10 -10.65 -9.00
N VAL A 193 -15.12 -11.67 -8.14
CA VAL A 193 -16.24 -12.62 -8.03
C VAL A 193 -17.17 -12.25 -6.89
N ARG A 194 -16.63 -12.04 -5.70
CA ARG A 194 -17.45 -11.70 -4.52
C ARG A 194 -17.87 -10.25 -4.48
N LYS A 195 -17.15 -9.38 -5.20
CA LYS A 195 -17.36 -7.93 -5.18
C LYS A 195 -17.34 -7.37 -3.74
N GLU A 196 -16.66 -8.05 -2.84
CA GLU A 196 -16.51 -7.69 -1.44
C GLU A 196 -15.39 -6.67 -1.25
N GLY A 197 -15.58 -5.80 -0.26
CA GLY A 197 -14.56 -4.87 0.22
C GLY A 197 -14.46 -3.58 -0.58
N SER A 198 -14.93 -2.51 0.00
CA SER A 198 -14.72 -1.15 -0.51
C SER A 198 -13.26 -0.69 -0.33
N ALA A 199 -12.49 -1.37 0.51
CA ALA A 199 -11.09 -1.06 0.79
C ALA A 199 -10.24 -2.32 1.04
N PRO A 200 -8.96 -2.36 0.58
CA PRO A 200 -8.07 -3.50 0.80
C PRO A 200 -7.87 -3.83 2.28
N ASP A 201 -7.83 -2.84 3.15
CA ASP A 201 -7.75 -2.97 4.60
C ASP A 201 -8.94 -3.74 5.18
N GLU A 202 -10.15 -3.50 4.69
CA GLU A 202 -11.34 -4.24 5.09
C GLU A 202 -11.25 -5.72 4.67
N ILE A 203 -10.83 -5.99 3.43
CA ILE A 203 -10.62 -7.36 2.93
C ILE A 203 -9.58 -8.09 3.79
N LEU A 204 -8.44 -7.44 4.06
CA LEU A 204 -7.35 -8.02 4.86
C LEU A 204 -7.79 -8.34 6.30
N LEU A 205 -8.73 -7.59 6.86
CA LEU A 205 -9.24 -7.78 8.22
C LEU A 205 -10.42 -8.75 8.31
N THR A 206 -11.14 -9.04 7.21
CA THR A 206 -12.37 -9.85 7.23
C THR A 206 -12.20 -11.22 6.61
N ASP A 207 -11.36 -11.38 5.58
CA ASP A 207 -11.18 -12.65 4.89
C ASP A 207 -10.18 -13.57 5.62
N ARG A 208 -10.70 -14.59 6.31
CA ARG A 208 -9.90 -15.56 7.08
C ARG A 208 -8.85 -16.30 6.24
N PRO A 209 -9.13 -16.79 5.00
CA PRO A 209 -8.11 -17.41 4.18
C PRO A 209 -6.95 -16.48 3.84
N LEU A 210 -7.22 -15.20 3.58
CA LEU A 210 -6.18 -14.22 3.31
C LEU A 210 -5.34 -13.90 4.56
N GLN A 211 -6.00 -13.77 5.72
CA GLN A 211 -5.30 -13.65 7.01
C GLN A 211 -4.40 -14.84 7.31
N ALA A 212 -4.90 -16.07 7.08
CA ALA A 212 -4.10 -17.28 7.23
C ALA A 212 -2.88 -17.27 6.31
N THR A 213 -3.05 -16.85 5.05
CA THR A 213 -1.94 -16.72 4.09
C THR A 213 -0.86 -15.75 4.58
N ILE A 214 -1.25 -14.57 5.07
CA ILE A 214 -0.32 -13.56 5.59
C ILE A 214 0.40 -14.11 6.83
N THR A 215 -0.34 -14.73 7.75
CA THR A 215 0.21 -15.30 8.98
C THR A 215 1.19 -16.44 8.70
N VAL A 216 0.82 -17.37 7.82
CA VAL A 216 1.70 -18.48 7.42
C VAL A 216 2.95 -17.99 6.74
N THR A 217 2.85 -16.98 5.86
CA THR A 217 4.00 -16.35 5.21
C THR A 217 4.93 -15.71 6.25
N ALA A 218 4.38 -14.94 7.19
CA ALA A 218 5.17 -14.31 8.25
C ALA A 218 5.86 -15.33 9.16
N LEU A 219 5.16 -16.40 9.53
CA LEU A 219 5.72 -17.49 10.32
C LEU A 219 6.81 -18.25 9.54
N ALA A 220 6.61 -18.51 8.26
CA ALA A 220 7.62 -19.15 7.42
C ALA A 220 8.90 -18.30 7.37
N TYR A 221 8.79 -16.99 7.15
CA TYR A 221 9.94 -16.09 7.22
C TYR A 221 10.62 -16.10 8.59
N PHE A 222 9.84 -16.04 9.66
CA PHE A 222 10.40 -16.09 11.02
C PHE A 222 11.18 -17.39 11.26
N VAL A 223 10.62 -18.53 10.88
CA VAL A 223 11.28 -19.84 11.03
C VAL A 223 12.55 -19.91 10.18
N ILE A 224 12.48 -19.50 8.90
CA ILE A 224 13.62 -19.56 7.98
C ILE A 224 14.78 -18.65 8.44
N ILE A 225 14.48 -17.47 8.96
CA ILE A 225 15.51 -16.48 9.31
C ILE A 225 16.11 -16.73 10.69
N TYR A 226 15.28 -17.12 11.66
CA TYR A 226 15.69 -17.15 13.08
C TYR A 226 15.83 -18.53 13.70
N LEU A 227 15.18 -19.56 13.15
CA LEU A 227 15.17 -20.89 13.75
C LEU A 227 15.97 -21.93 12.93
N LEU A 228 16.18 -21.71 11.65
CA LEU A 228 16.99 -22.55 10.76
C LEU A 228 18.28 -21.87 10.38
#